data_8d3a9779753f2afe8cbf90cd664ac229
#
_entry.id   8d3a9779753f2afe8cbf90cd664ac229
#
_cell.length_a   1.000
_cell.length_b   1.000
_cell.length_c   1.000
_cell.angle_alpha   90.00
_cell.angle_beta   90.00
_cell.angle_gamma   90.00
#
_symmetry.space_group_name_H-M   'P 1'
#
loop_
_entity.id
_entity.type
_entity.pdbx_description
1 polymer ?
#
loop_
_entity_poly.entity_id
_entity_poly.type
_entity_poly.pdbx_seq_one_letter_code
_entity_poly.pdbx_strand_id
1 'polypeptide(L)'
;KQYKTPFIIAANKIDKISGWNSKKESTFMESYNHQPPRLRQELDMKIYELIGQLYNLGVSAELYTRITDLTKTVSIIPISARIGEGVPDLLTMLCGLTQKYLEKNLHIDDKGVGKGTILEVKEVKGLGTTIDVILYDGLVKKGDTIVIGHPSGAITTKARAILKTNPMKEIRVEKQFINFNEISAASGLKIAAPELENVISGVPLRCIRDASSAADAIKQVQSEIDEVQIKTDDIGVIIKADALGSLEALVKTFQDMQIPIKRAEIGTVNKKDVMSLEEVEQNHKVIFEFNTKILPDAEEMARKTKTSIFSSNIIYRLIEDYEKHIEEVASLKEKEILSSVTQPVKVRFISGFIFRQSKPAIVGMEVLGGKLKTGVRLMNDEGKIIATVHAIQNKGENTTEGNLGEQVAVSLDGAIVGRNIKEEDILYGFILKDDYKILSENLSMLNANEKNTLEEIREIMVKKDRMWDVF
;
A
#
# COMPACT_ATOMS: atom_id res chain seq x y z
N LYS A 1 0.07 -7.63 -16.19
CA LYS A 1 1.45 -7.43 -16.68
C LYS A 1 2.46 -8.29 -15.91
N GLN A 2 2.36 -8.38 -14.60
CA GLN A 2 3.25 -9.18 -13.74
C GLN A 2 3.19 -10.68 -14.08
N TYR A 3 1.99 -11.23 -14.24
CA TYR A 3 1.79 -12.66 -14.55
C TYR A 3 1.96 -13.00 -16.04
N LYS A 4 2.29 -12.02 -16.90
CA LYS A 4 2.41 -12.17 -18.35
C LYS A 4 1.20 -12.84 -19.00
N THR A 5 0.03 -12.83 -18.35
CA THR A 5 -1.20 -13.37 -18.90
C THR A 5 -1.68 -12.52 -20.07
N PRO A 6 -1.91 -13.08 -21.25
CA PRO A 6 -2.50 -12.35 -22.36
C PRO A 6 -3.89 -11.82 -21.98
N PHE A 7 -4.20 -10.60 -22.35
CA PHE A 7 -5.51 -10.01 -22.10
C PHE A 7 -5.92 -9.08 -23.23
N ILE A 8 -7.22 -8.81 -23.33
CA ILE A 8 -7.84 -7.84 -24.23
C ILE A 8 -8.70 -6.88 -23.43
N ILE A 9 -8.96 -5.72 -23.97
CA ILE A 9 -9.74 -4.67 -23.32
C ILE A 9 -11.06 -4.51 -24.06
N ALA A 10 -12.16 -4.75 -23.35
CA ALA A 10 -13.51 -4.48 -23.84
C ALA A 10 -13.94 -3.08 -23.42
N ALA A 11 -13.85 -2.09 -24.31
CA ALA A 11 -14.33 -0.73 -24.09
C ALA A 11 -15.87 -0.71 -24.18
N ASN A 12 -16.51 -0.97 -23.04
CA ASN A 12 -17.96 -1.21 -22.97
C ASN A 12 -18.79 0.08 -22.92
N LYS A 13 -20.09 -0.06 -23.24
CA LYS A 13 -21.13 0.97 -23.15
C LYS A 13 -21.06 2.02 -24.28
N ILE A 14 -20.62 1.65 -25.49
CA ILE A 14 -20.66 2.56 -26.64
C ILE A 14 -22.10 3.02 -26.97
N ASP A 15 -23.10 2.23 -26.62
CA ASP A 15 -24.52 2.59 -26.71
C ASP A 15 -24.94 3.81 -25.89
N LYS A 16 -24.10 4.26 -24.95
CA LYS A 16 -24.35 5.46 -24.15
C LYS A 16 -23.80 6.76 -24.77
N ILE A 17 -23.08 6.68 -25.88
CA ILE A 17 -22.68 7.85 -26.63
C ILE A 17 -23.95 8.50 -27.22
N SER A 18 -24.14 9.77 -26.92
CA SER A 18 -25.37 10.49 -27.32
C SER A 18 -25.56 10.49 -28.85
N GLY A 19 -26.64 9.90 -29.30
CA GLY A 19 -26.96 9.76 -30.73
C GLY A 19 -26.33 8.57 -31.43
N TRP A 20 -25.61 7.70 -30.72
CA TRP A 20 -25.08 6.46 -31.28
C TRP A 20 -26.21 5.50 -31.69
N ASN A 21 -26.18 5.07 -32.95
CA ASN A 21 -27.17 4.14 -33.46
C ASN A 21 -26.61 2.73 -33.36
N SER A 22 -26.91 2.07 -32.23
CA SER A 22 -26.46 0.70 -31.97
C SER A 22 -27.18 -0.32 -32.81
N LYS A 23 -26.45 -1.29 -33.36
CA LYS A 23 -27.00 -2.41 -34.09
C LYS A 23 -26.83 -3.69 -33.29
N LYS A 24 -27.93 -4.42 -33.08
CA LYS A 24 -27.94 -5.64 -32.26
C LYS A 24 -27.02 -6.72 -32.86
N GLU A 25 -26.14 -7.27 -32.02
CA GLU A 25 -25.27 -8.41 -32.37
C GLU A 25 -24.41 -8.20 -33.63
N SER A 26 -24.15 -6.94 -33.99
CA SER A 26 -23.28 -6.59 -35.13
C SER A 26 -21.82 -6.57 -34.76
N THR A 27 -20.94 -6.64 -35.72
CA THR A 27 -19.52 -6.29 -35.52
C THR A 27 -19.38 -4.80 -35.25
N PHE A 28 -18.34 -4.45 -34.52
CA PHE A 28 -18.04 -3.02 -34.25
C PHE A 28 -17.88 -2.22 -35.56
N MET A 29 -17.09 -2.73 -36.48
CA MET A 29 -16.81 -2.02 -37.73
C MET A 29 -18.06 -1.81 -38.61
N GLU A 30 -18.97 -2.76 -38.64
CA GLU A 30 -20.23 -2.60 -39.32
C GLU A 30 -21.05 -1.46 -38.72
N SER A 31 -21.15 -1.42 -37.39
CA SER A 31 -21.87 -0.36 -36.68
C SER A 31 -21.16 0.98 -36.81
N TYR A 32 -19.84 1.01 -36.62
CA TYR A 32 -19.01 2.22 -36.71
C TYR A 32 -19.13 2.91 -38.08
N ASN A 33 -19.10 2.15 -39.18
CA ASN A 33 -19.19 2.68 -40.52
C ASN A 33 -20.57 3.33 -40.84
N HIS A 34 -21.62 2.91 -40.15
CA HIS A 34 -22.97 3.48 -40.28
C HIS A 34 -23.20 4.74 -39.44
N GLN A 35 -22.25 5.08 -38.52
CA GLN A 35 -22.40 6.29 -37.71
C GLN A 35 -22.02 7.56 -38.46
N PRO A 36 -22.68 8.70 -38.15
CA PRO A 36 -22.27 10.00 -38.61
C PRO A 36 -20.82 10.31 -38.27
N PRO A 37 -20.08 11.08 -39.12
CA PRO A 37 -18.67 11.39 -38.88
C PRO A 37 -18.37 11.99 -37.51
N ARG A 38 -19.26 12.83 -37.01
CA ARG A 38 -19.15 13.44 -35.67
C ARG A 38 -19.09 12.39 -34.56
N LEU A 39 -19.95 11.38 -34.61
CA LEU A 39 -19.99 10.34 -33.57
C LEU A 39 -18.80 9.40 -33.65
N ARG A 40 -18.32 9.13 -34.86
CA ARG A 40 -17.06 8.38 -35.05
C ARG A 40 -15.87 9.10 -34.43
N GLN A 41 -15.76 10.42 -34.65
CA GLN A 41 -14.72 11.24 -34.03
C GLN A 41 -14.84 11.29 -32.49
N GLU A 42 -16.05 11.38 -31.95
CA GLU A 42 -16.28 11.36 -30.51
C GLU A 42 -15.82 10.02 -29.88
N LEU A 43 -16.14 8.91 -30.52
CA LEU A 43 -15.69 7.59 -30.06
C LEU A 43 -14.16 7.48 -30.18
N ASP A 44 -13.59 7.88 -31.31
CA ASP A 44 -12.13 7.84 -31.51
C ASP A 44 -11.39 8.67 -30.44
N MET A 45 -11.87 9.85 -30.08
CA MET A 45 -11.30 10.65 -28.98
C MET A 45 -11.32 9.90 -27.66
N LYS A 46 -12.43 9.25 -27.31
CA LYS A 46 -12.53 8.44 -26.08
C LYS A 46 -11.58 7.24 -26.09
N ILE A 47 -11.37 6.62 -27.24
CA ILE A 47 -10.42 5.52 -27.41
C ILE A 47 -8.99 6.04 -27.24
N TYR A 48 -8.63 7.18 -27.83
CA TYR A 48 -7.30 7.78 -27.63
C TYR A 48 -7.04 8.21 -26.20
N GLU A 49 -8.05 8.74 -25.51
CA GLU A 49 -7.95 9.03 -24.07
C GLU A 49 -7.66 7.76 -23.26
N LEU A 50 -8.37 6.66 -23.53
CA LEU A 50 -8.13 5.37 -22.92
C LEU A 50 -6.71 4.83 -23.21
N ILE A 51 -6.25 4.95 -24.46
CA ILE A 51 -4.89 4.58 -24.86
C ILE A 51 -3.86 5.39 -24.06
N GLY A 52 -4.06 6.69 -23.89
CA GLY A 52 -3.19 7.56 -23.10
C GLY A 52 -3.13 7.15 -21.63
N GLN A 53 -4.27 6.82 -21.01
CA GLN A 53 -4.33 6.31 -19.63
C GLN A 53 -3.58 4.98 -19.49
N LEU A 54 -3.75 4.07 -20.44
CA LEU A 54 -3.07 2.76 -20.46
C LEU A 54 -1.56 2.92 -20.67
N TYR A 55 -1.15 3.86 -21.51
CA TYR A 55 0.25 4.17 -21.73
C TYR A 55 0.94 4.65 -20.45
N ASN A 56 0.28 5.52 -19.67
CA ASN A 56 0.78 5.97 -18.37
C ASN A 56 0.96 4.81 -17.37
N LEU A 57 0.15 3.75 -17.51
CA LEU A 57 0.31 2.49 -16.76
C LEU A 57 1.35 1.54 -17.38
N GLY A 58 2.08 1.99 -18.41
CA GLY A 58 3.07 1.19 -19.14
C GLY A 58 2.48 0.05 -19.96
N VAL A 59 1.22 0.15 -20.38
CA VAL A 59 0.54 -0.81 -21.27
C VAL A 59 0.42 -0.20 -22.66
N SER A 60 1.08 -0.80 -23.65
CA SER A 60 0.88 -0.43 -25.07
C SER A 60 -0.45 -1.05 -25.54
N ALA A 61 -1.41 -0.22 -25.90
CA ALA A 61 -2.73 -0.66 -26.35
C ALA A 61 -3.18 0.15 -27.58
N GLU A 62 -3.98 -0.48 -28.45
CA GLU A 62 -4.52 0.16 -29.65
C GLU A 62 -5.88 -0.49 -30.03
N LEU A 63 -6.66 0.21 -30.83
CA LEU A 63 -7.89 -0.34 -31.40
C LEU A 63 -7.56 -1.61 -32.21
N TYR A 64 -8.30 -2.68 -31.99
CA TYR A 64 -8.02 -4.01 -32.55
C TYR A 64 -7.86 -4.00 -34.09
N THR A 65 -8.55 -3.12 -34.80
CA THR A 65 -8.46 -2.96 -36.27
C THR A 65 -7.18 -2.28 -36.75
N ARG A 66 -6.43 -1.64 -35.86
CA ARG A 66 -5.20 -0.88 -36.19
C ARG A 66 -3.93 -1.61 -35.73
N ILE A 67 -4.07 -2.75 -35.04
CA ILE A 67 -2.94 -3.51 -34.51
C ILE A 67 -2.27 -4.29 -35.64
N THR A 68 -0.95 -4.13 -35.74
CA THR A 68 -0.12 -4.92 -36.64
C THR A 68 0.58 -6.08 -35.95
N ASP A 69 0.86 -5.95 -34.65
CA ASP A 69 1.56 -6.96 -33.83
C ASP A 69 0.85 -7.17 -32.49
N LEU A 70 0.07 -8.24 -32.42
CA LEU A 70 -0.66 -8.67 -31.22
C LEU A 70 0.24 -9.16 -30.08
N THR A 71 1.54 -9.36 -30.33
CA THR A 71 2.47 -9.80 -29.28
C THR A 71 2.93 -8.66 -28.40
N LYS A 72 2.91 -7.42 -28.92
CA LYS A 72 3.43 -6.21 -28.26
C LYS A 72 2.34 -5.25 -27.82
N THR A 73 1.17 -5.32 -28.47
CA THR A 73 0.10 -4.34 -28.30
C THR A 73 -1.19 -5.02 -27.86
N VAL A 74 -1.77 -4.52 -26.78
CA VAL A 74 -3.05 -5.01 -26.24
C VAL A 74 -4.20 -4.48 -27.08
N SER A 75 -5.14 -5.34 -27.45
CA SER A 75 -6.30 -5.00 -28.27
C SER A 75 -7.38 -4.32 -27.45
N ILE A 76 -7.84 -3.16 -27.90
CA ILE A 76 -9.04 -2.49 -27.40
C ILE A 76 -10.19 -2.77 -28.38
N ILE A 77 -11.29 -3.30 -27.88
CA ILE A 77 -12.48 -3.63 -28.66
C ILE A 77 -13.66 -2.85 -28.09
N PRO A 78 -14.19 -1.87 -28.82
CA PRO A 78 -15.40 -1.17 -28.41
C PRO A 78 -16.62 -2.09 -28.50
N ILE A 79 -17.40 -2.15 -27.43
CA ILE A 79 -18.58 -3.02 -27.35
C ILE A 79 -19.76 -2.35 -26.64
N SER A 80 -20.94 -2.88 -26.88
CA SER A 80 -22.08 -2.74 -25.99
C SER A 80 -22.52 -4.13 -25.50
N ALA A 81 -22.16 -4.49 -24.29
CA ALA A 81 -22.56 -5.76 -23.69
C ALA A 81 -24.09 -5.90 -23.55
N ARG A 82 -24.82 -4.79 -23.51
CA ARG A 82 -26.29 -4.76 -23.41
C ARG A 82 -26.97 -5.18 -24.73
N ILE A 83 -26.39 -4.73 -25.84
CA ILE A 83 -27.01 -4.89 -27.16
C ILE A 83 -26.35 -6.02 -27.96
N GLY A 84 -25.12 -6.39 -27.57
CA GLY A 84 -24.32 -7.39 -28.26
C GLY A 84 -23.44 -6.81 -29.38
N GLU A 85 -23.46 -5.50 -29.60
CA GLU A 85 -22.63 -4.81 -30.59
C GLU A 85 -21.14 -4.94 -30.21
N GLY A 86 -20.28 -5.33 -31.18
CA GLY A 86 -18.85 -5.56 -31.00
C GLY A 86 -18.51 -6.86 -30.24
N VAL A 87 -19.49 -7.58 -29.71
CA VAL A 87 -19.25 -8.87 -29.02
C VAL A 87 -18.72 -9.95 -29.99
N PRO A 88 -19.16 -10.05 -31.27
CA PRO A 88 -18.54 -10.95 -32.21
C PRO A 88 -17.04 -10.70 -32.41
N ASP A 89 -16.61 -9.44 -32.47
CA ASP A 89 -15.20 -9.06 -32.59
C ASP A 89 -14.42 -9.46 -31.33
N LEU A 90 -15.01 -9.21 -30.16
CA LEU A 90 -14.43 -9.59 -28.87
C LEU A 90 -14.18 -11.11 -28.79
N LEU A 91 -15.17 -11.90 -29.17
CA LEU A 91 -15.05 -13.36 -29.18
C LEU A 91 -14.01 -13.85 -30.19
N THR A 92 -13.99 -13.28 -31.40
CA THR A 92 -13.01 -13.61 -32.43
C THR A 92 -11.57 -13.33 -31.95
N MET A 93 -11.34 -12.17 -31.36
CA MET A 93 -10.03 -11.79 -30.81
C MET A 93 -9.64 -12.68 -29.64
N LEU A 94 -10.58 -13.00 -28.76
CA LEU A 94 -10.37 -13.90 -27.63
C LEU A 94 -9.97 -15.31 -28.09
N CYS A 95 -10.69 -15.88 -29.06
CA CYS A 95 -10.36 -17.17 -29.62
C CYS A 95 -8.99 -17.19 -30.29
N GLY A 96 -8.65 -16.15 -31.07
CA GLY A 96 -7.35 -16.05 -31.73
C GLY A 96 -6.20 -15.94 -30.72
N LEU A 97 -6.37 -15.16 -29.65
CA LEU A 97 -5.38 -15.03 -28.58
C LEU A 97 -5.20 -16.35 -27.82
N THR A 98 -6.30 -17.03 -27.53
CA THR A 98 -6.32 -18.33 -26.84
C THR A 98 -5.57 -19.37 -27.64
N GLN A 99 -5.85 -19.49 -28.93
CA GLN A 99 -5.14 -20.41 -29.82
C GLN A 99 -3.64 -20.13 -29.90
N LYS A 100 -3.26 -18.87 -29.98
CA LYS A 100 -1.85 -18.47 -30.11
C LYS A 100 -1.01 -18.70 -28.85
N TYR A 101 -1.57 -18.39 -27.68
CA TYR A 101 -0.79 -18.34 -26.43
C TYR A 101 -1.05 -19.46 -25.45
N LEU A 102 -2.22 -20.11 -25.54
CA LEU A 102 -2.67 -21.09 -24.56
C LEU A 102 -2.82 -22.50 -25.12
N GLU A 103 -2.60 -22.72 -26.44
CA GLU A 103 -2.80 -24.02 -27.09
C GLU A 103 -2.09 -25.16 -26.35
N LYS A 104 -0.86 -24.92 -25.87
CA LYS A 104 -0.07 -25.93 -25.13
C LYS A 104 -0.59 -26.21 -23.72
N ASN A 105 -1.34 -25.28 -23.13
CA ASN A 105 -1.80 -25.32 -21.73
C ASN A 105 -3.31 -25.64 -21.62
N LEU A 106 -4.04 -25.68 -22.73
CA LEU A 106 -5.48 -25.90 -22.77
C LEU A 106 -5.86 -27.38 -23.04
N HIS A 107 -5.13 -28.31 -22.44
CA HIS A 107 -5.60 -29.69 -22.40
C HIS A 107 -6.67 -29.83 -21.31
N ILE A 108 -7.93 -29.96 -21.74
CA ILE A 108 -9.05 -30.29 -20.85
C ILE A 108 -9.28 -31.80 -20.98
N ASP A 109 -9.12 -32.52 -19.87
CA ASP A 109 -9.58 -33.91 -19.79
C ASP A 109 -11.03 -33.94 -19.27
N ASP A 110 -12.00 -33.89 -20.17
CA ASP A 110 -13.42 -33.85 -19.84
C ASP A 110 -13.95 -35.08 -19.07
N LYS A 111 -13.17 -36.17 -18.99
CA LYS A 111 -13.47 -37.40 -18.28
C LYS A 111 -12.62 -37.61 -17.04
N GLY A 112 -11.57 -36.85 -16.89
CA GLY A 112 -10.63 -36.90 -15.76
C GLY A 112 -11.26 -36.49 -14.42
N VAL A 113 -10.42 -36.44 -13.42
CA VAL A 113 -10.83 -36.02 -12.08
C VAL A 113 -10.99 -34.50 -12.04
N GLY A 114 -12.09 -34.02 -11.50
CA GLY A 114 -12.43 -32.60 -11.50
C GLY A 114 -11.40 -31.76 -10.75
N LYS A 115 -10.94 -30.68 -11.41
CA LYS A 115 -10.10 -29.63 -10.81
C LYS A 115 -10.77 -28.28 -10.96
N GLY A 116 -10.80 -27.51 -9.89
CA GLY A 116 -11.47 -26.23 -9.86
C GLY A 116 -10.88 -25.28 -8.85
N THR A 117 -11.38 -24.05 -8.88
CA THR A 117 -11.07 -23.00 -7.90
C THR A 117 -12.35 -22.44 -7.33
N ILE A 118 -12.38 -22.21 -6.04
CA ILE A 118 -13.52 -21.67 -5.32
C ILE A 118 -13.55 -20.15 -5.50
N LEU A 119 -14.65 -19.64 -6.06
CA LEU A 119 -14.85 -18.20 -6.25
C LEU A 119 -15.41 -17.54 -4.99
N GLU A 120 -16.41 -18.19 -4.38
CA GLU A 120 -17.17 -17.59 -3.29
C GLU A 120 -17.80 -18.66 -2.41
N VAL A 121 -17.95 -18.36 -1.14
CA VAL A 121 -18.65 -19.21 -0.16
C VAL A 121 -19.90 -18.45 0.28
N LYS A 122 -21.06 -19.11 0.20
CA LYS A 122 -22.36 -18.50 0.53
C LYS A 122 -23.25 -19.46 1.30
N GLU A 123 -23.95 -18.91 2.27
CA GLU A 123 -25.07 -19.62 2.89
C GLU A 123 -26.34 -19.45 2.05
N VAL A 124 -26.95 -20.56 1.65
CA VAL A 124 -28.14 -20.57 0.81
C VAL A 124 -29.27 -21.25 1.58
N LYS A 125 -30.40 -20.57 1.74
CA LYS A 125 -31.58 -21.10 2.45
C LYS A 125 -32.02 -22.43 1.85
N GLY A 126 -32.05 -23.47 2.67
CA GLY A 126 -32.44 -24.84 2.29
C GLY A 126 -31.30 -25.71 1.75
N LEU A 127 -30.12 -25.16 1.49
CA LEU A 127 -28.93 -25.91 1.06
C LEU A 127 -27.78 -25.87 2.07
N GLY A 128 -27.84 -24.92 3.04
CA GLY A 128 -26.72 -24.63 3.95
C GLY A 128 -25.60 -23.88 3.26
N THR A 129 -24.38 -24.04 3.76
CA THR A 129 -23.19 -23.44 3.15
C THR A 129 -22.88 -24.11 1.82
N THR A 130 -22.66 -23.29 0.81
CA THR A 130 -22.37 -23.70 -0.58
C THR A 130 -21.14 -22.96 -1.08
N ILE A 131 -20.42 -23.56 -2.01
CA ILE A 131 -19.29 -22.96 -2.71
C ILE A 131 -19.61 -22.76 -4.19
N ASP A 132 -19.29 -21.59 -4.71
CA ASP A 132 -19.27 -21.31 -6.13
C ASP A 132 -17.89 -21.65 -6.70
N VAL A 133 -17.84 -22.53 -7.70
CA VAL A 133 -16.60 -23.11 -8.22
C VAL A 133 -16.51 -22.88 -9.73
N ILE A 134 -15.34 -22.51 -10.22
CA ILE A 134 -14.96 -22.68 -11.62
C ILE A 134 -14.26 -24.01 -11.76
N LEU A 135 -14.89 -24.95 -12.44
CA LEU A 135 -14.29 -26.22 -12.83
C LEU A 135 -13.56 -26.00 -14.15
N TYR A 136 -12.24 -26.05 -14.15
CA TYR A 136 -11.42 -25.78 -15.33
C TYR A 136 -10.86 -27.06 -15.98
N ASP A 137 -10.88 -28.19 -15.30
CA ASP A 137 -10.43 -29.48 -15.81
C ASP A 137 -11.27 -30.63 -15.20
N GLY A 138 -11.44 -31.69 -15.94
CA GLY A 138 -12.11 -32.90 -15.47
C GLY A 138 -13.64 -32.82 -15.35
N LEU A 139 -14.16 -33.70 -14.53
CA LEU A 139 -15.58 -33.91 -14.28
C LEU A 139 -15.82 -34.06 -12.77
N VAL A 140 -16.89 -33.46 -12.26
CA VAL A 140 -17.40 -33.65 -10.91
C VAL A 140 -18.74 -34.35 -10.95
N LYS A 141 -18.94 -35.35 -10.07
CA LYS A 141 -20.19 -36.11 -9.90
C LYS A 141 -20.75 -35.87 -8.49
N LYS A 142 -22.06 -35.93 -8.42
CA LYS A 142 -22.77 -35.98 -7.14
C LYS A 142 -22.29 -37.20 -6.34
N GLY A 143 -21.88 -36.99 -5.12
CA GLY A 143 -21.29 -38.01 -4.24
C GLY A 143 -19.77 -38.14 -4.29
N ASP A 144 -19.10 -37.47 -5.24
CA ASP A 144 -17.64 -37.45 -5.28
C ASP A 144 -17.08 -36.83 -3.99
N THR A 145 -15.97 -37.37 -3.54
CA THR A 145 -15.18 -36.76 -2.47
C THR A 145 -14.43 -35.57 -3.06
N ILE A 146 -14.54 -34.42 -2.41
CA ILE A 146 -13.83 -33.20 -2.79
C ILE A 146 -12.82 -32.84 -1.70
N VAL A 147 -11.63 -32.46 -2.14
CA VAL A 147 -10.54 -31.92 -1.30
C VAL A 147 -10.41 -30.44 -1.61
N ILE A 148 -10.50 -29.65 -0.59
CA ILE A 148 -10.47 -28.19 -0.65
C ILE A 148 -9.26 -27.72 0.13
N GLY A 149 -8.50 -26.81 -0.44
CA GLY A 149 -7.35 -26.22 0.22
C GLY A 149 -7.76 -25.33 1.42
N HIS A 150 -6.99 -25.41 2.50
CA HIS A 150 -7.18 -24.52 3.64
C HIS A 150 -5.85 -24.29 4.36
N PRO A 151 -5.59 -23.07 4.89
CA PRO A 151 -4.34 -22.75 5.59
C PRO A 151 -3.97 -23.65 6.75
N SER A 152 -4.98 -24.16 7.45
CA SER A 152 -4.79 -25.05 8.62
C SER A 152 -4.80 -26.54 8.26
N GLY A 153 -4.81 -26.89 6.96
CA GLY A 153 -4.88 -28.26 6.46
C GLY A 153 -6.11 -28.48 5.59
N ALA A 154 -5.96 -29.27 4.52
CA ALA A 154 -7.01 -29.49 3.52
C ALA A 154 -8.31 -30.07 4.13
N ILE A 155 -9.45 -29.53 3.71
CA ILE A 155 -10.79 -29.99 4.08
C ILE A 155 -11.23 -31.07 3.08
N THR A 156 -11.68 -32.20 3.58
CA THR A 156 -12.19 -33.30 2.75
C THR A 156 -13.67 -33.54 3.07
N THR A 157 -14.52 -33.39 2.05
CA THR A 157 -15.98 -33.56 2.20
C THR A 157 -16.61 -34.21 0.96
N LYS A 158 -17.91 -34.49 0.99
CA LYS A 158 -18.64 -35.10 -0.15
C LYS A 158 -19.62 -34.12 -0.77
N ALA A 159 -19.57 -33.98 -2.10
CA ALA A 159 -20.51 -33.19 -2.86
C ALA A 159 -21.95 -33.77 -2.77
N ARG A 160 -22.83 -33.14 -1.99
CA ARG A 160 -24.24 -33.58 -1.82
C ARG A 160 -25.10 -33.16 -3.00
N ALA A 161 -24.87 -31.97 -3.50
CA ALA A 161 -25.58 -31.44 -4.68
C ALA A 161 -24.64 -30.63 -5.54
N ILE A 162 -24.84 -30.75 -6.83
CA ILE A 162 -24.13 -29.98 -7.88
C ILE A 162 -25.17 -29.21 -8.65
N LEU A 163 -25.05 -27.90 -8.62
CA LEU A 163 -26.05 -26.98 -9.09
C LEU A 163 -25.44 -26.06 -10.18
N LYS A 164 -26.22 -25.78 -11.20
CA LYS A 164 -25.82 -24.80 -12.22
C LYS A 164 -26.98 -23.81 -12.43
N THR A 165 -26.65 -22.59 -12.80
CA THR A 165 -27.63 -21.59 -13.17
C THR A 165 -28.28 -21.95 -14.49
N ASN A 166 -29.45 -21.37 -14.75
CA ASN A 166 -30.02 -21.37 -16.09
C ASN A 166 -29.02 -20.76 -17.09
N PRO A 167 -29.03 -21.19 -18.35
CA PRO A 167 -28.26 -20.56 -19.41
C PRO A 167 -28.44 -19.03 -19.41
N MET A 168 -27.38 -18.30 -19.68
CA MET A 168 -27.38 -16.82 -19.71
C MET A 168 -27.63 -16.11 -18.37
N LYS A 169 -27.55 -16.82 -17.25
CA LYS A 169 -27.69 -16.25 -15.91
C LYS A 169 -26.38 -16.34 -15.13
N GLU A 170 -26.10 -15.32 -14.35
CA GLU A 170 -24.90 -15.30 -13.51
C GLU A 170 -25.11 -16.09 -12.22
N ILE A 171 -24.18 -16.98 -11.89
CA ILE A 171 -24.24 -17.88 -10.74
C ILE A 171 -24.33 -17.13 -9.40
N ARG A 172 -23.75 -15.93 -9.30
CA ARG A 172 -23.74 -15.14 -8.05
C ARG A 172 -25.05 -14.41 -7.78
N VAL A 173 -25.83 -14.15 -8.81
CA VAL A 173 -27.06 -13.34 -8.74
C VAL A 173 -28.32 -14.19 -8.84
N GLU A 174 -28.25 -15.33 -9.53
CA GLU A 174 -29.40 -16.19 -9.77
C GLU A 174 -29.83 -16.91 -8.48
N LYS A 175 -31.16 -16.95 -8.26
CA LYS A 175 -31.77 -17.62 -7.10
C LYS A 175 -32.33 -19.00 -7.46
N GLN A 176 -32.47 -19.32 -8.74
CA GLN A 176 -32.95 -20.59 -9.21
C GLN A 176 -31.82 -21.41 -9.82
N PHE A 177 -31.60 -22.61 -9.27
CA PHE A 177 -30.56 -23.52 -9.71
C PHE A 177 -31.17 -24.84 -10.18
N ILE A 178 -30.55 -25.41 -11.23
CA ILE A 178 -30.86 -26.76 -11.71
C ILE A 178 -29.85 -27.72 -11.10
N ASN A 179 -30.35 -28.85 -10.59
CA ASN A 179 -29.53 -29.91 -10.03
C ASN A 179 -29.04 -30.86 -11.11
N PHE A 180 -27.75 -31.18 -11.11
CA PHE A 180 -27.12 -32.09 -12.06
C PHE A 180 -26.48 -33.26 -11.33
N ASN A 181 -26.42 -34.41 -11.96
CA ASN A 181 -25.72 -35.59 -11.45
C ASN A 181 -24.22 -35.50 -11.72
N GLU A 182 -23.81 -34.86 -12.83
CA GLU A 182 -22.42 -34.64 -13.19
C GLU A 182 -22.29 -33.39 -14.06
N ILE A 183 -21.14 -32.71 -13.93
CA ILE A 183 -20.78 -31.53 -14.73
C ILE A 183 -19.31 -31.63 -15.13
N SER A 184 -19.01 -31.46 -16.41
CA SER A 184 -17.66 -31.42 -16.95
C SER A 184 -17.12 -29.99 -17.05
N ALA A 185 -15.83 -29.88 -17.15
CA ALA A 185 -15.12 -28.63 -17.45
C ALA A 185 -15.46 -28.15 -18.89
N ALA A 186 -15.34 -26.86 -19.22
CA ALA A 186 -15.14 -25.71 -18.35
C ALA A 186 -16.49 -25.14 -17.94
N SER A 187 -16.75 -25.11 -16.64
CA SER A 187 -18.08 -24.72 -16.16
C SER A 187 -18.03 -24.03 -14.82
N GLY A 188 -18.86 -23.00 -14.66
CA GLY A 188 -19.21 -22.48 -13.35
C GLY A 188 -20.32 -23.31 -12.72
N LEU A 189 -20.16 -23.69 -11.46
CA LEU A 189 -21.12 -24.51 -10.72
C LEU A 189 -21.13 -24.15 -9.24
N LYS A 190 -22.24 -24.50 -8.59
CA LYS A 190 -22.38 -24.39 -7.14
C LYS A 190 -22.40 -25.80 -6.54
N ILE A 191 -21.60 -26.02 -5.52
CA ILE A 191 -21.55 -27.29 -4.76
C ILE A 191 -22.09 -27.06 -3.35
N ALA A 192 -23.01 -27.91 -2.93
CA ALA A 192 -23.41 -28.01 -1.54
C ALA A 192 -22.77 -29.26 -0.92
N ALA A 193 -22.09 -29.10 0.20
CA ALA A 193 -21.44 -30.16 0.94
C ALA A 193 -21.44 -29.84 2.45
N PRO A 194 -21.20 -30.82 3.33
CA PRO A 194 -20.93 -30.54 4.77
C PRO A 194 -19.61 -29.82 4.96
N GLU A 195 -19.45 -29.18 6.13
CA GLU A 195 -18.18 -28.64 6.63
C GLU A 195 -17.55 -27.58 5.68
N LEU A 196 -18.39 -26.80 5.01
CA LEU A 196 -17.94 -25.71 4.12
C LEU A 196 -17.84 -24.36 4.82
N GLU A 197 -18.18 -24.25 6.11
CA GLU A 197 -18.27 -23.00 6.85
C GLU A 197 -16.91 -22.29 6.98
N ASN A 198 -15.83 -23.07 6.98
CA ASN A 198 -14.47 -22.56 7.11
C ASN A 198 -13.73 -22.45 5.76
N VAL A 199 -14.40 -22.74 4.66
CA VAL A 199 -13.79 -22.65 3.33
C VAL A 199 -13.56 -21.18 2.94
N ILE A 200 -12.44 -20.92 2.26
CA ILE A 200 -11.99 -19.60 1.87
C ILE A 200 -12.10 -19.45 0.35
N SER A 201 -12.37 -18.24 -0.11
CA SER A 201 -12.40 -17.93 -1.54
C SER A 201 -11.00 -17.96 -2.16
N GLY A 202 -10.90 -18.37 -3.40
CA GLY A 202 -9.64 -18.42 -4.17
C GLY A 202 -8.84 -19.71 -3.99
N VAL A 203 -9.23 -20.61 -3.09
CA VAL A 203 -8.48 -21.85 -2.86
C VAL A 203 -8.79 -22.92 -3.92
N PRO A 204 -7.81 -23.81 -4.19
CA PRO A 204 -7.99 -24.92 -5.12
C PRO A 204 -8.94 -26.00 -4.59
N LEU A 205 -9.64 -26.64 -5.51
CA LEU A 205 -10.50 -27.79 -5.28
C LEU A 205 -10.10 -28.95 -6.19
N ARG A 206 -10.03 -30.15 -5.63
CA ARG A 206 -9.80 -31.40 -6.38
C ARG A 206 -10.88 -32.42 -6.03
N CYS A 207 -11.41 -33.09 -7.03
CA CYS A 207 -12.28 -34.23 -6.81
C CYS A 207 -11.44 -35.50 -6.62
N ILE A 208 -11.95 -36.47 -5.90
CA ILE A 208 -11.34 -37.78 -5.71
C ILE A 208 -12.38 -38.84 -6.03
N ARG A 209 -12.05 -39.82 -6.84
CA ARG A 209 -12.88 -41.00 -7.11
C ARG A 209 -12.36 -42.24 -6.44
N ASP A 210 -11.01 -42.37 -6.37
CA ASP A 210 -10.37 -43.52 -5.75
C ASP A 210 -9.68 -43.12 -4.44
N ALA A 211 -9.90 -43.89 -3.39
CA ALA A 211 -9.32 -43.62 -2.07
C ALA A 211 -7.78 -43.61 -2.09
N SER A 212 -7.15 -44.31 -3.04
CA SER A 212 -5.69 -44.34 -3.22
C SER A 212 -5.11 -42.98 -3.65
N SER A 213 -5.88 -42.14 -4.37
CA SER A 213 -5.45 -40.83 -4.83
C SER A 213 -5.72 -39.68 -3.84
N ALA A 214 -6.33 -39.99 -2.70
CA ALA A 214 -6.70 -38.98 -1.70
C ALA A 214 -5.48 -38.28 -1.09
N ALA A 215 -4.45 -39.05 -0.72
CA ALA A 215 -3.23 -38.49 -0.12
C ALA A 215 -2.47 -37.57 -1.08
N ASP A 216 -2.41 -37.95 -2.36
CA ASP A 216 -1.76 -37.12 -3.37
C ASP A 216 -2.54 -35.85 -3.67
N ALA A 217 -3.87 -35.92 -3.74
CA ALA A 217 -4.72 -34.75 -3.93
C ALA A 217 -4.61 -33.77 -2.76
N ILE A 218 -4.61 -34.27 -1.52
CA ILE A 218 -4.40 -33.45 -0.31
C ILE A 218 -3.04 -32.75 -0.37
N LYS A 219 -1.98 -33.49 -0.72
CA LYS A 219 -0.63 -32.95 -0.80
C LYS A 219 -0.51 -31.89 -1.91
N GLN A 220 -1.10 -32.11 -3.07
CA GLN A 220 -1.10 -31.14 -4.17
C GLN A 220 -1.84 -29.86 -3.79
N VAL A 221 -3.05 -29.99 -3.24
CA VAL A 221 -3.87 -28.85 -2.82
C VAL A 221 -3.17 -28.07 -1.71
N GLN A 222 -2.52 -28.75 -0.77
CA GLN A 222 -1.80 -28.10 0.31
C GLN A 222 -0.55 -27.37 -0.21
N SER A 223 0.22 -27.98 -1.10
CA SER A 223 1.40 -27.32 -1.68
C SER A 223 1.06 -26.05 -2.45
N GLU A 224 -0.06 -26.02 -3.18
CA GLU A 224 -0.54 -24.83 -3.87
C GLU A 224 -0.84 -23.66 -2.90
N ILE A 225 -1.29 -23.97 -1.69
CA ILE A 225 -1.53 -22.95 -0.64
C ILE A 225 -0.24 -22.53 0.04
N ASP A 226 0.62 -23.48 0.35
CA ASP A 226 1.88 -23.23 1.06
C ASP A 226 2.84 -22.38 0.19
N GLU A 227 2.75 -22.47 -1.13
CA GLU A 227 3.49 -21.60 -2.05
C GLU A 227 3.06 -20.12 -1.95
N VAL A 228 1.82 -19.86 -1.55
CA VAL A 228 1.29 -18.50 -1.38
C VAL A 228 1.44 -18.01 0.05
N GLN A 229 1.47 -18.92 1.03
CA GLN A 229 1.81 -18.59 2.42
C GLN A 229 3.31 -18.30 2.53
N ILE A 230 3.68 -17.04 2.38
CA ILE A 230 5.07 -16.64 2.41
C ILE A 230 5.65 -16.85 3.80
N LYS A 231 6.83 -17.49 3.81
CA LYS A 231 7.73 -17.52 4.96
C LYS A 231 8.02 -16.10 5.39
N THR A 232 7.72 -15.87 6.61
CA THR A 232 7.80 -14.60 7.29
C THR A 232 9.23 -14.19 7.54
N ASP A 233 9.53 -12.93 7.27
CA ASP A 233 10.67 -12.25 7.85
C ASP A 233 10.42 -12.06 9.35
N ASP A 234 11.44 -12.06 10.17
CA ASP A 234 11.31 -11.81 11.61
C ASP A 234 10.76 -10.40 11.89
N ILE A 235 11.05 -9.47 10.97
CA ILE A 235 10.64 -8.07 11.02
C ILE A 235 9.86 -7.73 9.74
N GLY A 236 8.70 -7.08 9.86
CA GLY A 236 7.94 -6.65 8.70
C GLY A 236 6.47 -6.37 9.01
N VAL A 237 5.73 -6.02 7.98
CA VAL A 237 4.30 -5.73 8.03
C VAL A 237 3.45 -7.01 8.01
N ILE A 238 2.20 -6.89 8.44
CA ILE A 238 1.21 -7.99 8.33
C ILE A 238 0.22 -7.65 7.21
N ILE A 239 -0.10 -8.65 6.39
CA ILE A 239 -1.08 -8.55 5.32
C ILE A 239 -2.24 -9.49 5.60
N LYS A 240 -3.46 -8.97 5.58
CA LYS A 240 -4.71 -9.73 5.66
C LYS A 240 -5.56 -9.46 4.43
N ALA A 241 -6.06 -10.50 3.80
CA ALA A 241 -6.89 -10.40 2.60
C ALA A 241 -8.12 -11.32 2.67
N ASP A 242 -9.10 -11.03 1.83
CA ASP A 242 -10.35 -11.80 1.71
C ASP A 242 -10.19 -13.14 0.98
N ALA A 243 -9.21 -13.23 0.07
CA ALA A 243 -9.03 -14.36 -0.81
C ALA A 243 -7.55 -14.62 -1.11
N LEU A 244 -7.23 -15.86 -1.52
CA LEU A 244 -5.87 -16.27 -1.83
C LEU A 244 -5.24 -15.44 -2.95
N GLY A 245 -5.97 -15.19 -4.05
CA GLY A 245 -5.48 -14.38 -5.16
C GLY A 245 -5.22 -12.92 -4.79
N SER A 246 -6.02 -12.32 -3.90
CA SER A 246 -5.80 -10.98 -3.36
C SER A 246 -4.52 -10.95 -2.51
N LEU A 247 -4.34 -11.97 -1.67
CA LEU A 247 -3.16 -12.11 -0.82
C LEU A 247 -1.89 -12.24 -1.66
N GLU A 248 -1.89 -13.12 -2.68
CA GLU A 248 -0.78 -13.33 -3.61
C GLU A 248 -0.39 -12.04 -4.34
N ALA A 249 -1.39 -11.30 -4.85
CA ALA A 249 -1.15 -10.04 -5.54
C ALA A 249 -0.52 -8.99 -4.62
N LEU A 250 -1.01 -8.86 -3.38
CA LEU A 250 -0.46 -7.95 -2.38
C LEU A 250 0.97 -8.31 -2.04
N VAL A 251 1.20 -9.55 -1.64
CA VAL A 251 2.52 -10.05 -1.27
C VAL A 251 3.54 -9.77 -2.36
N LYS A 252 3.21 -10.12 -3.61
CA LYS A 252 4.11 -9.88 -4.74
C LYS A 252 4.39 -8.39 -4.93
N THR A 253 3.36 -7.54 -4.81
CA THR A 253 3.53 -6.09 -4.95
C THR A 253 4.43 -5.53 -3.86
N PHE A 254 4.25 -5.96 -2.61
CA PHE A 254 5.08 -5.51 -1.48
C PHE A 254 6.52 -6.02 -1.60
N GLN A 255 6.74 -7.24 -2.09
CA GLN A 255 8.08 -7.76 -2.38
C GLN A 255 8.79 -6.97 -3.49
N ASP A 256 8.08 -6.65 -4.58
CA ASP A 256 8.63 -5.82 -5.67
C ASP A 256 9.06 -4.43 -5.16
N MET A 257 8.40 -3.93 -4.11
CA MET A 257 8.74 -2.68 -3.42
C MET A 257 9.76 -2.85 -2.27
N GLN A 258 10.26 -4.06 -2.07
CA GLN A 258 11.20 -4.40 -0.98
C GLN A 258 10.65 -4.11 0.43
N ILE A 259 9.34 -4.17 0.61
CA ILE A 259 8.71 -4.03 1.92
C ILE A 259 8.76 -5.41 2.62
N PRO A 260 9.39 -5.52 3.79
CA PRO A 260 9.49 -6.79 4.50
C PRO A 260 8.12 -7.21 5.02
N ILE A 261 7.79 -8.49 4.84
CA ILE A 261 6.49 -9.06 5.22
C ILE A 261 6.71 -10.06 6.36
N LYS A 262 6.22 -9.72 7.54
CA LYS A 262 6.26 -10.62 8.70
C LYS A 262 5.25 -11.75 8.58
N ARG A 263 4.06 -11.46 8.07
CA ARG A 263 3.00 -12.45 7.91
C ARG A 263 2.01 -12.03 6.82
N ALA A 264 1.57 -12.98 6.02
CA ALA A 264 0.53 -12.80 5.03
C ALA A 264 -0.49 -13.93 5.16
N GLU A 265 -1.74 -13.61 5.50
CA GLU A 265 -2.78 -14.60 5.81
C GLU A 265 -4.15 -14.14 5.28
N ILE A 266 -5.01 -15.10 5.02
CA ILE A 266 -6.41 -14.86 4.67
C ILE A 266 -7.25 -14.74 5.93
N GLY A 267 -8.22 -13.84 5.92
CA GLY A 267 -9.20 -13.67 6.98
C GLY A 267 -9.16 -12.31 7.67
N THR A 268 -9.87 -12.18 8.78
CA THR A 268 -10.04 -10.93 9.53
C THR A 268 -8.79 -10.56 10.33
N VAL A 269 -8.58 -9.26 10.52
CA VAL A 269 -7.57 -8.75 11.45
C VAL A 269 -8.05 -9.00 12.88
N ASN A 270 -7.23 -9.67 13.67
CA ASN A 270 -7.53 -10.04 15.05
C ASN A 270 -6.47 -9.50 16.03
N LYS A 271 -6.76 -9.60 17.32
CA LYS A 271 -5.88 -9.11 18.38
C LYS A 271 -4.48 -9.73 18.35
N LYS A 272 -4.36 -11.02 17.97
CA LYS A 272 -3.05 -11.70 17.91
C LYS A 272 -2.15 -11.09 16.82
N ASP A 273 -2.75 -10.63 15.73
CA ASP A 273 -1.99 -9.97 14.65
C ASP A 273 -1.35 -8.68 15.18
N VAL A 274 -2.11 -7.85 15.90
CA VAL A 274 -1.60 -6.61 16.50
C VAL A 274 -0.51 -6.90 17.54
N MET A 275 -0.73 -7.88 18.41
CA MET A 275 0.27 -8.27 19.44
C MET A 275 1.57 -8.75 18.83
N SER A 276 1.53 -9.44 17.70
CA SER A 276 2.74 -9.94 17.02
C SER A 276 3.63 -8.83 16.46
N LEU A 277 3.13 -7.58 16.37
CA LEU A 277 3.87 -6.40 15.95
C LEU A 277 4.38 -5.55 17.14
N GLU A 278 4.18 -5.96 18.39
CA GLU A 278 4.48 -5.13 19.54
C GLU A 278 5.97 -4.75 19.63
N GLU A 279 6.86 -5.67 19.29
CA GLU A 279 8.32 -5.49 19.29
C GLU A 279 8.88 -4.98 17.95
N VAL A 280 8.04 -4.76 16.95
CA VAL A 280 8.45 -4.29 15.62
C VAL A 280 8.65 -2.78 15.63
N GLU A 281 9.65 -2.30 14.88
CA GLU A 281 9.89 -0.88 14.71
C GLU A 281 8.66 -0.15 14.12
N GLN A 282 8.47 1.11 14.49
CA GLN A 282 7.29 1.89 14.12
C GLN A 282 7.08 1.97 12.59
N ASN A 283 8.15 1.97 11.80
CA ASN A 283 8.08 1.96 10.33
C ASN A 283 7.33 0.74 9.77
N HIS A 284 7.49 -0.41 10.42
CA HIS A 284 6.90 -1.68 9.98
C HIS A 284 5.78 -2.17 10.92
N LYS A 285 5.40 -1.36 11.91
CA LYS A 285 4.31 -1.65 12.84
C LYS A 285 2.95 -1.38 12.18
N VAL A 286 2.72 -2.07 11.07
CA VAL A 286 1.62 -1.84 10.14
C VAL A 286 0.92 -3.15 9.80
N ILE A 287 -0.41 -3.11 9.78
CA ILE A 287 -1.28 -4.17 9.26
C ILE A 287 -2.01 -3.63 8.04
N PHE A 288 -1.91 -4.34 6.93
CA PHE A 288 -2.69 -4.09 5.72
C PHE A 288 -3.92 -5.00 5.72
N GLU A 289 -5.07 -4.41 5.64
CA GLU A 289 -6.35 -5.08 5.52
C GLU A 289 -6.91 -4.82 4.12
N PHE A 290 -7.12 -5.89 3.35
CA PHE A 290 -7.64 -5.83 2.01
C PHE A 290 -8.98 -6.56 1.89
N ASN A 291 -10.06 -5.78 1.73
CA ASN A 291 -11.41 -6.29 1.49
C ASN A 291 -11.90 -7.32 2.51
N THR A 292 -11.44 -7.24 3.76
CA THR A 292 -11.86 -8.12 4.86
C THR A 292 -12.44 -7.29 6.01
N LYS A 293 -12.33 -7.72 7.25
CA LYS A 293 -12.86 -7.01 8.41
C LYS A 293 -11.81 -6.94 9.51
N ILE A 294 -11.86 -5.85 10.26
CA ILE A 294 -11.08 -5.67 11.48
C ILE A 294 -12.00 -6.01 12.66
N LEU A 295 -11.56 -6.89 13.54
CA LEU A 295 -12.33 -7.20 14.74
C LEU A 295 -12.21 -6.05 15.77
N PRO A 296 -13.28 -5.75 16.56
CA PRO A 296 -13.27 -4.62 17.48
C PRO A 296 -12.16 -4.68 18.55
N ASP A 297 -11.81 -5.90 19.00
CA ASP A 297 -10.72 -6.13 19.95
C ASP A 297 -9.33 -5.86 19.34
N ALA A 298 -9.16 -6.10 18.04
CA ALA A 298 -7.95 -5.76 17.31
C ALA A 298 -7.81 -4.24 17.15
N GLU A 299 -8.90 -3.54 16.84
CA GLU A 299 -8.90 -2.08 16.69
C GLU A 299 -8.57 -1.37 18.02
N GLU A 300 -9.14 -1.84 19.14
CA GLU A 300 -8.82 -1.32 20.47
C GLU A 300 -7.35 -1.55 20.83
N MET A 301 -6.83 -2.75 20.53
CA MET A 301 -5.43 -3.08 20.78
C MET A 301 -4.49 -2.25 19.91
N ALA A 302 -4.80 -2.06 18.64
CA ALA A 302 -4.00 -1.26 17.73
C ALA A 302 -3.83 0.20 18.22
N ARG A 303 -4.90 0.78 18.74
CA ARG A 303 -4.84 2.13 19.37
C ARG A 303 -3.91 2.14 20.59
N LYS A 304 -3.95 1.11 21.44
CA LYS A 304 -3.08 1.01 22.63
C LYS A 304 -1.61 0.84 22.28
N THR A 305 -1.32 0.04 21.28
CA THR A 305 0.05 -0.29 20.85
C THR A 305 0.61 0.66 19.80
N LYS A 306 -0.17 1.67 19.36
CA LYS A 306 0.16 2.57 18.25
C LYS A 306 0.51 1.82 16.95
N THR A 307 -0.21 0.73 16.68
CA THR A 307 -0.10 -0.03 15.44
C THR A 307 -1.00 0.60 14.39
N SER A 308 -0.47 0.91 13.21
CA SER A 308 -1.26 1.45 12.10
C SER A 308 -1.98 0.34 11.36
N ILE A 309 -3.27 0.51 11.07
CA ILE A 309 -4.04 -0.43 10.25
C ILE A 309 -4.56 0.32 9.03
N PHE A 310 -4.13 -0.09 7.84
CA PHE A 310 -4.59 0.47 6.57
C PHE A 310 -5.60 -0.48 5.93
N SER A 311 -6.80 0.02 5.68
CA SER A 311 -7.92 -0.75 5.12
C SER A 311 -8.32 -0.19 3.76
N SER A 312 -8.34 -1.04 2.75
CA SER A 312 -8.78 -0.66 1.40
C SER A 312 -9.17 -1.89 0.58
N ASN A 313 -10.03 -1.67 -0.41
CA ASN A 313 -10.31 -2.62 -1.50
C ASN A 313 -9.50 -2.32 -2.78
N ILE A 314 -8.54 -1.39 -2.72
CA ILE A 314 -7.67 -0.99 -3.83
C ILE A 314 -6.21 -1.12 -3.37
N ILE A 315 -5.44 -1.99 -4.02
CA ILE A 315 -4.04 -2.29 -3.64
C ILE A 315 -3.17 -1.03 -3.65
N TYR A 316 -3.26 -0.21 -4.69
CA TYR A 316 -2.44 1.00 -4.82
C TYR A 316 -2.68 2.02 -3.71
N ARG A 317 -3.90 2.09 -3.19
CA ARG A 317 -4.21 2.97 -2.06
C ARG A 317 -3.51 2.54 -0.78
N LEU A 318 -3.42 1.22 -0.54
CA LEU A 318 -2.67 0.69 0.61
C LEU A 318 -1.19 1.07 0.53
N ILE A 319 -0.63 1.09 -0.68
CA ILE A 319 0.76 1.48 -0.93
C ILE A 319 0.95 2.98 -0.65
N GLU A 320 0.10 3.84 -1.21
CA GLU A 320 0.13 5.29 -0.98
C GLU A 320 0.00 5.64 0.51
N ASP A 321 -0.88 4.96 1.23
CA ASP A 321 -1.07 5.15 2.66
C ASP A 321 0.16 4.71 3.47
N TYR A 322 0.85 3.66 3.03
CA TYR A 322 2.11 3.23 3.63
C TYR A 322 3.27 4.21 3.37
N GLU A 323 3.42 4.70 2.14
CA GLU A 323 4.44 5.70 1.80
C GLU A 323 4.29 6.94 2.66
N LYS A 324 3.06 7.47 2.81
CA LYS A 324 2.76 8.58 3.71
C LYS A 324 3.11 8.27 5.16
N HIS A 325 2.79 7.07 5.62
CA HIS A 325 3.11 6.65 6.98
C HIS A 325 4.63 6.64 7.24
N ILE A 326 5.42 6.13 6.30
CA ILE A 326 6.89 6.15 6.41
C ILE A 326 7.41 7.59 6.48
N GLU A 327 6.90 8.49 5.64
CA GLU A 327 7.26 9.92 5.68
C GLU A 327 6.88 10.57 7.02
N GLU A 328 5.69 10.29 7.54
CA GLU A 328 5.24 10.80 8.84
C GLU A 328 6.11 10.28 9.99
N VAL A 329 6.41 8.99 10.02
CA VAL A 329 7.28 8.38 11.06
C VAL A 329 8.68 8.96 10.98
N ALA A 330 9.25 9.14 9.79
CA ALA A 330 10.54 9.78 9.59
C ALA A 330 10.54 11.21 10.13
N SER A 331 9.52 12.02 9.78
CA SER A 331 9.37 13.39 10.27
C SER A 331 9.21 13.48 11.79
N LEU A 332 8.48 12.52 12.39
CA LEU A 332 8.33 12.47 13.86
C LEU A 332 9.66 12.12 14.53
N LYS A 333 10.39 11.14 14.02
CA LYS A 333 11.74 10.79 14.52
C LYS A 333 12.70 11.98 14.42
N GLU A 334 12.70 12.69 13.29
CA GLU A 334 13.50 13.90 13.12
C GLU A 334 13.18 14.97 14.18
N LYS A 335 11.89 15.25 14.38
CA LYS A 335 11.45 16.22 15.40
C LYS A 335 11.83 15.78 16.81
N GLU A 336 11.72 14.50 17.12
CA GLU A 336 12.10 13.95 18.42
C GLU A 336 13.60 14.11 18.67
N ILE A 337 14.45 13.74 17.71
CA ILE A 337 15.91 13.93 17.78
C ILE A 337 16.24 15.41 17.97
N LEU A 338 15.71 16.30 17.12
CA LEU A 338 15.97 17.74 17.22
C LEU A 338 15.43 18.37 18.50
N SER A 339 14.41 17.80 19.13
CA SER A 339 13.88 18.27 20.42
C SER A 339 14.70 17.79 21.61
N SER A 340 15.37 16.65 21.49
CA SER A 340 16.19 16.06 22.57
C SER A 340 17.59 16.67 22.72
N VAL A 341 18.06 17.38 21.68
CA VAL A 341 19.42 17.97 21.65
C VAL A 341 19.36 19.48 21.63
N THR A 342 20.43 20.10 22.13
CA THR A 342 20.64 21.55 22.02
C THR A 342 20.97 21.90 20.57
N GLN A 343 20.06 22.62 19.92
CA GLN A 343 20.23 23.03 18.52
C GLN A 343 21.30 24.13 18.39
N PRO A 344 22.06 24.17 17.27
CA PRO A 344 23.05 25.23 17.05
C PRO A 344 22.34 26.59 16.94
N VAL A 345 22.89 27.58 17.61
CA VAL A 345 22.42 28.97 17.55
C VAL A 345 23.59 29.94 17.63
N LYS A 346 23.50 31.02 16.87
CA LYS A 346 24.42 32.16 16.85
C LYS A 346 23.60 33.43 16.95
N VAL A 347 23.93 34.27 17.91
CA VAL A 347 23.25 35.53 18.18
C VAL A 347 24.24 36.67 18.30
N ARG A 348 23.82 37.88 17.93
CA ARG A 348 24.57 39.10 18.11
C ARG A 348 23.84 40.03 19.06
N PHE A 349 24.56 40.61 20.00
CA PHE A 349 24.05 41.65 20.89
C PHE A 349 23.93 42.97 20.11
N ILE A 350 22.73 43.54 19.99
CA ILE A 350 22.45 44.74 19.22
C ILE A 350 22.85 45.98 20.03
N SER A 351 23.68 46.86 19.47
CA SER A 351 24.11 48.10 20.12
C SER A 351 22.91 49.03 20.43
N GLY A 352 22.93 49.64 21.61
CA GLY A 352 21.87 50.56 22.05
C GLY A 352 20.61 49.91 22.59
N PHE A 353 20.47 48.60 22.56
CA PHE A 353 19.28 47.87 23.05
C PHE A 353 19.56 47.19 24.41
N ILE A 354 19.84 47.98 25.45
CA ILE A 354 20.00 47.52 26.83
C ILE A 354 18.78 47.96 27.64
N PHE A 355 17.92 47.01 28.00
CA PHE A 355 16.75 47.31 28.84
C PHE A 355 17.05 47.14 30.32
N ARG A 356 17.99 46.23 30.66
CA ARG A 356 18.46 45.98 32.05
C ARG A 356 19.86 45.40 32.03
N GLN A 357 20.75 45.93 32.86
CA GLN A 357 22.16 45.56 32.84
C GLN A 357 22.52 44.27 33.56
N SER A 358 21.72 43.81 34.55
CA SER A 358 22.01 42.60 35.33
C SER A 358 20.81 42.07 36.11
N LYS A 359 20.82 40.80 36.54
CA LYS A 359 19.93 40.10 37.47
C LYS A 359 18.45 40.07 37.09
N PRO A 360 18.03 39.46 36.00
CA PRO A 360 18.80 39.09 34.81
C PRO A 360 19.09 40.32 33.93
N ALA A 361 20.08 40.25 33.07
CA ALA A 361 20.28 41.25 32.03
C ALA A 361 19.21 41.09 30.95
N ILE A 362 18.65 42.19 30.45
CA ILE A 362 17.68 42.18 29.35
C ILE A 362 18.26 43.03 28.21
N VAL A 363 18.53 42.38 27.10
CA VAL A 363 19.19 42.97 25.93
C VAL A 363 18.54 42.60 24.62
N GLY A 364 18.67 43.47 23.63
CA GLY A 364 18.25 43.15 22.25
C GLY A 364 19.30 42.26 21.60
N MET A 365 18.84 41.14 21.04
CA MET A 365 19.68 40.22 20.29
C MET A 365 19.10 39.94 18.90
N GLU A 366 19.98 39.82 17.93
CA GLU A 366 19.65 39.37 16.58
C GLU A 366 20.11 37.93 16.40
N VAL A 367 19.24 37.07 15.90
CA VAL A 367 19.56 35.67 15.59
C VAL A 367 20.23 35.60 14.24
N LEU A 368 21.55 35.32 14.23
CA LEU A 368 22.38 35.23 13.01
C LEU A 368 22.44 33.81 12.45
N GLY A 369 22.16 32.79 13.25
CA GLY A 369 22.19 31.39 12.83
C GLY A 369 21.37 30.50 13.74
N GLY A 370 20.70 29.52 13.18
CA GLY A 370 19.85 28.58 13.91
C GLY A 370 18.60 29.19 14.53
N LYS A 371 18.21 28.64 15.71
CA LYS A 371 17.06 29.11 16.49
C LYS A 371 17.45 29.31 17.93
N LEU A 372 17.17 30.49 18.49
CA LEU A 372 17.36 30.78 19.90
C LEU A 372 16.17 30.27 20.71
N LYS A 373 16.40 29.39 21.67
CA LYS A 373 15.37 28.87 22.58
C LYS A 373 15.64 29.25 24.03
N THR A 374 14.56 29.32 24.83
CA THR A 374 14.70 29.47 26.29
C THR A 374 15.43 28.25 26.87
N GLY A 375 16.27 28.51 27.91
CA GLY A 375 17.09 27.48 28.56
C GLY A 375 18.45 27.23 27.89
N VAL A 376 18.69 27.74 26.68
CA VAL A 376 19.98 27.59 26.00
C VAL A 376 21.06 28.37 26.74
N ARG A 377 22.21 27.72 26.99
CA ARG A 377 23.40 28.35 27.50
C ARG A 377 24.16 29.00 26.35
N LEU A 378 24.55 30.25 26.53
CA LEU A 378 25.32 30.99 25.54
C LEU A 378 26.78 31.07 25.95
N MET A 379 27.69 30.89 25.01
CA MET A 379 29.13 31.00 25.16
C MET A 379 29.71 32.04 24.21
N ASN A 380 30.90 32.56 24.58
CA ASN A 380 31.66 33.43 23.68
C ASN A 380 32.56 32.64 22.70
N ASP A 381 33.35 33.34 21.92
CA ASP A 381 34.31 32.82 20.95
C ASP A 381 35.50 32.03 21.55
N GLU A 382 35.69 32.12 22.88
CA GLU A 382 36.66 31.31 23.65
C GLU A 382 36.03 30.01 24.21
N GLY A 383 34.75 29.74 23.93
CA GLY A 383 34.02 28.58 24.47
C GLY A 383 33.68 28.69 25.96
N LYS A 384 33.69 29.89 26.54
CA LYS A 384 33.31 30.13 27.93
C LYS A 384 31.83 30.46 28.01
N ILE A 385 31.09 29.75 28.85
CA ILE A 385 29.68 30.01 29.11
C ILE A 385 29.52 31.35 29.78
N ILE A 386 28.72 32.23 29.18
CA ILE A 386 28.50 33.61 29.62
C ILE A 386 27.16 33.77 30.33
N ALA A 387 26.10 33.16 29.78
CA ALA A 387 24.76 33.34 30.30
C ALA A 387 23.85 32.16 29.89
N THR A 388 22.67 32.11 30.52
CA THR A 388 21.59 31.21 30.12
C THR A 388 20.38 32.06 29.72
N VAL A 389 19.73 31.69 28.61
CA VAL A 389 18.53 32.36 28.11
C VAL A 389 17.35 32.02 29.03
N HIS A 390 16.86 33.00 29.78
CA HIS A 390 15.72 32.81 30.70
C HIS A 390 14.36 33.01 30.01
N ALA A 391 14.23 34.12 29.27
CA ALA A 391 13.00 34.45 28.52
C ALA A 391 13.32 35.21 27.25
N ILE A 392 12.44 35.06 26.26
CA ILE A 392 12.54 35.73 24.96
C ILE A 392 11.23 36.50 24.73
N GLN A 393 11.35 37.74 24.25
CA GLN A 393 10.22 38.55 23.82
C GLN A 393 10.42 39.05 22.40
N ASN A 394 9.44 38.85 21.57
CA ASN A 394 9.39 39.39 20.21
C ASN A 394 8.25 40.41 20.11
N LYS A 395 8.61 41.68 19.78
CA LYS A 395 7.63 42.79 19.66
C LYS A 395 6.72 42.97 20.90
N GLY A 396 7.22 42.67 22.09
CA GLY A 396 6.51 42.81 23.36
C GLY A 396 5.71 41.59 23.82
N GLU A 397 5.65 40.53 23.00
CA GLU A 397 5.00 39.26 23.35
C GLU A 397 6.04 38.23 23.79
N ASN A 398 5.71 37.47 24.83
CA ASN A 398 6.57 36.38 25.28
C ASN A 398 6.54 35.23 24.25
N THR A 399 7.71 34.76 23.84
CA THR A 399 7.88 33.61 22.97
C THR A 399 8.88 32.65 23.58
N THR A 400 8.80 31.37 23.18
CA THR A 400 9.78 30.35 23.63
C THR A 400 10.97 30.25 22.70
N GLU A 401 10.88 30.85 21.49
CA GLU A 401 11.96 30.80 20.49
C GLU A 401 12.05 32.10 19.68
N GLY A 402 13.28 32.37 19.18
CA GLY A 402 13.57 33.41 18.19
C GLY A 402 14.15 32.78 16.93
N ASN A 403 13.61 33.14 15.77
CA ASN A 403 14.01 32.58 14.48
C ASN A 403 15.14 33.40 13.83
N LEU A 404 15.80 32.78 12.83
CA LEU A 404 16.83 33.41 12.03
C LEU A 404 16.41 34.78 11.49
N GLY A 405 17.24 35.79 11.65
CA GLY A 405 17.02 37.18 11.22
C GLY A 405 16.08 37.98 12.13
N GLU A 406 15.48 37.37 13.16
CA GLU A 406 14.66 38.11 14.12
C GLU A 406 15.51 38.87 15.14
N GLN A 407 15.03 40.07 15.49
CA GLN A 407 15.54 40.87 16.59
C GLN A 407 14.60 40.71 17.78
N VAL A 408 15.09 40.13 18.84
CA VAL A 408 14.33 39.75 20.04
C VAL A 408 14.95 40.35 21.31
N ALA A 409 14.11 40.70 22.29
CA ALA A 409 14.59 41.03 23.60
C ALA A 409 14.78 39.75 24.42
N VAL A 410 15.99 39.56 24.93
CA VAL A 410 16.36 38.30 25.62
C VAL A 410 16.73 38.61 27.04
N SER A 411 16.16 37.89 27.98
CA SER A 411 16.51 37.88 29.38
C SER A 411 17.60 36.85 29.62
N LEU A 412 18.74 37.26 30.16
CA LEU A 412 19.96 36.46 30.31
C LEU A 412 20.35 36.35 31.79
N ASP A 413 20.30 35.12 32.31
CA ASP A 413 20.79 34.80 33.63
C ASP A 413 22.32 34.63 33.58
N GLY A 414 23.03 35.27 34.53
CA GLY A 414 24.49 35.24 34.63
C GLY A 414 25.20 36.33 33.82
N ALA A 415 24.51 37.02 32.92
CA ALA A 415 25.06 38.15 32.18
C ALA A 415 25.10 39.45 33.00
N ILE A 416 26.16 40.20 32.79
CA ILE A 416 26.35 41.59 33.31
C ILE A 416 26.88 42.39 32.13
N VAL A 417 26.09 43.34 31.64
CA VAL A 417 26.47 44.20 30.52
C VAL A 417 27.69 45.08 30.92
N GLY A 418 28.66 45.15 30.02
CA GLY A 418 29.95 45.87 30.24
C GLY A 418 31.01 45.07 31.02
N ARG A 419 30.66 43.90 31.61
CA ARG A 419 31.61 43.04 32.33
C ARG A 419 31.91 41.73 31.57
N ASN A 420 30.90 40.90 31.33
CA ASN A 420 31.05 39.60 30.64
C ASN A 420 30.32 39.52 29.32
N ILE A 421 29.55 40.56 28.96
CA ILE A 421 28.91 40.74 27.65
C ILE A 421 28.99 42.22 27.26
N LYS A 422 29.37 42.50 26.01
CA LYS A 422 29.47 43.85 25.45
C LYS A 422 28.59 43.98 24.20
N GLU A 423 28.24 45.19 23.82
CA GLU A 423 27.54 45.48 22.58
C GLU A 423 28.35 44.94 21.38
N GLU A 424 27.65 44.45 20.38
CA GLU A 424 28.16 43.79 19.16
C GLU A 424 28.85 42.42 19.42
N ASP A 425 28.91 41.93 20.66
CA ASP A 425 29.40 40.57 20.93
C ASP A 425 28.57 39.53 20.20
N ILE A 426 29.23 38.53 19.59
CA ILE A 426 28.62 37.35 19.02
C ILE A 426 28.71 36.24 20.06
N LEU A 427 27.55 35.65 20.35
CA LEU A 427 27.45 34.52 21.27
C LEU A 427 26.91 33.29 20.53
N TYR A 428 27.38 32.14 20.95
CA TYR A 428 27.02 30.84 20.39
C TYR A 428 26.29 29.98 21.43
N GLY A 429 25.38 29.16 20.99
CA GLY A 429 24.78 28.15 21.85
C GLY A 429 25.83 27.13 22.30
N PHE A 430 25.93 26.92 23.62
CA PHE A 430 26.80 25.89 24.15
C PHE A 430 26.17 24.51 23.95
N ILE A 431 26.78 23.69 23.10
CA ILE A 431 26.36 22.33 22.78
C ILE A 431 27.20 21.33 23.57
N LEU A 432 26.56 20.35 24.20
CA LEU A 432 27.26 19.25 24.85
C LEU A 432 27.90 18.33 23.81
N LYS A 433 28.97 17.62 24.20
CA LYS A 433 29.65 16.65 23.31
C LYS A 433 28.74 15.59 22.78
N ASP A 434 27.83 15.05 23.58
CA ASP A 434 26.86 14.05 23.20
C ASP A 434 25.82 14.60 22.20
N ASP A 435 25.33 15.85 22.46
CA ASP A 435 24.41 16.52 21.52
C ASP A 435 25.08 16.78 20.17
N TYR A 436 26.36 17.19 20.17
CA TYR A 436 27.14 17.42 18.95
C TYR A 436 27.30 16.11 18.15
N LYS A 437 27.58 14.99 18.83
CA LYS A 437 27.64 13.67 18.18
C LYS A 437 26.34 13.34 17.44
N ILE A 438 25.20 13.45 18.14
CA ILE A 438 23.88 13.20 17.55
C ILE A 438 23.62 14.11 16.34
N LEU A 439 23.95 15.41 16.45
CA LEU A 439 23.78 16.37 15.36
C LEU A 439 24.70 16.07 14.17
N SER A 440 25.97 15.68 14.44
CA SER A 440 26.95 15.35 13.39
C SER A 440 26.59 14.08 12.62
N GLU A 441 25.99 13.09 13.27
CA GLU A 441 25.49 11.87 12.64
C GLU A 441 24.21 12.13 11.82
N ASN A 442 23.47 13.22 12.12
CA ASN A 442 22.19 13.57 11.50
C ASN A 442 22.21 14.93 10.78
N LEU A 443 23.29 15.28 10.12
CA LEU A 443 23.45 16.57 9.44
C LEU A 443 22.38 16.85 8.37
N SER A 444 21.76 15.82 7.79
CA SER A 444 20.67 15.97 6.81
C SER A 444 19.45 16.70 7.40
N MET A 445 19.22 16.60 8.70
CA MET A 445 18.10 17.24 9.41
C MET A 445 18.30 18.73 9.65
N LEU A 446 19.54 19.25 9.51
CA LEU A 446 19.88 20.64 9.72
C LEU A 446 19.85 21.41 8.40
N ASN A 447 19.34 22.63 8.41
CA ASN A 447 19.43 23.53 7.27
C ASN A 447 20.86 24.06 7.07
N ALA A 448 21.14 24.70 5.93
CA ALA A 448 22.49 25.18 5.61
C ALA A 448 23.07 26.14 6.63
N ASN A 449 22.23 26.97 7.23
CA ASN A 449 22.63 27.96 8.22
C ASN A 449 22.96 27.31 9.60
N GLU A 450 22.16 26.32 9.98
CA GLU A 450 22.41 25.53 11.19
C GLU A 450 23.68 24.70 11.07
N LYS A 451 23.95 24.13 9.89
CA LYS A 451 25.22 23.42 9.62
C LYS A 451 26.43 24.32 9.76
N ASN A 452 26.38 25.52 9.17
CA ASN A 452 27.47 26.48 9.28
C ASN A 452 27.69 26.91 10.75
N THR A 453 26.60 27.19 11.48
CA THR A 453 26.67 27.54 12.90
C THR A 453 27.24 26.40 13.75
N LEU A 454 26.87 25.16 13.45
CA LEU A 454 27.39 23.97 14.14
C LEU A 454 28.90 23.81 13.91
N GLU A 455 29.38 24.09 12.71
CA GLU A 455 30.81 24.02 12.39
C GLU A 455 31.60 25.14 13.08
N GLU A 456 31.08 26.37 13.15
CA GLU A 456 31.69 27.46 13.94
C GLU A 456 31.78 27.08 15.43
N ILE A 457 30.71 26.48 15.98
CA ILE A 457 30.71 26.00 17.39
C ILE A 457 31.75 24.91 17.58
N ARG A 458 31.88 23.97 16.64
CA ARG A 458 32.90 22.94 16.64
C ARG A 458 34.30 23.54 16.70
N GLU A 459 34.61 24.50 15.81
CA GLU A 459 35.92 25.18 15.80
C GLU A 459 36.26 25.85 17.11
N ILE A 460 35.28 26.50 17.75
CA ILE A 460 35.45 27.13 19.06
C ILE A 460 35.77 26.08 20.12
N MET A 461 35.02 24.99 20.14
CA MET A 461 35.14 23.94 21.15
C MET A 461 36.42 23.13 20.99
N VAL A 462 36.85 22.83 19.75
CA VAL A 462 38.13 22.14 19.46
C VAL A 462 39.34 23.00 19.79
N LYS A 463 39.28 24.34 19.63
CA LYS A 463 40.34 25.25 20.10
C LYS A 463 40.51 25.17 21.61
N LYS A 464 39.42 24.94 22.36
CA LYS A 464 39.44 24.82 23.82
C LYS A 464 39.85 23.42 24.27
N ASP A 465 39.38 22.38 23.60
CA ASP A 465 39.70 20.97 23.88
C ASP A 465 39.87 20.21 22.54
N ARG A 466 41.12 19.86 22.21
CA ARG A 466 41.48 19.20 20.94
C ARG A 466 40.82 17.85 20.73
N MET A 467 40.29 17.24 21.79
CA MET A 467 39.62 15.93 21.72
C MET A 467 38.08 16.03 21.79
N TRP A 468 37.55 17.26 21.70
CA TRP A 468 36.11 17.48 21.91
C TRP A 468 35.23 16.84 20.83
N ASP A 469 35.67 16.80 19.58
CA ASP A 469 34.94 16.21 18.45
C ASP A 469 35.34 14.75 18.10
N VAL A 470 36.19 14.14 18.92
CA VAL A 470 36.63 12.74 18.78
C VAL A 470 35.74 11.85 19.65
N PHE A 471 35.03 10.90 19.03
CA PHE A 471 34.08 10.00 19.68
C PHE A 471 34.60 8.58 19.74
#